data_92253d0290628330760e3609f9ec2f06
#
_entry.id   92253d0290628330760e3609f9ec2f06
#
_cell.length_a   1.000
_cell.length_b   1.000
_cell.length_c   1.000
_cell.angle_alpha   90.00
_cell.angle_beta   90.00
_cell.angle_gamma   90.00
#
_symmetry.space_group_name_H-M   'P 1'
#
loop_
_entity.id
_entity.type
_entity.pdbx_description
1 polymer ?
#
loop_
_entity_poly.entity_id
_entity_poly.type
_entity_poly.pdbx_seq_one_letter_code
_entity_poly.pdbx_strand_id
1 'polypeptide(L)'
;MRSARLEMALESGAFVLPPTGDVVVLGPQAGDDLSALPKAQVVVLTGFKPDFDHFQRLGYRMDVTAATAAVICLPRAKAEALALIAHAFSLVPAGAPVLVDGQKTDGPEAVLKLARAAGIEAYILSDE
;
A
#
# COMPACT_ATOMS: atom_id res chain seq x y z
N MET A 1 3.89 13.56 6.61
CA MET A 1 4.19 12.19 7.07
C MET A 1 3.22 11.22 6.43
N ARG A 2 3.68 9.99 6.20
CA ARG A 2 2.88 8.98 5.52
C ARG A 2 1.57 8.66 6.24
N SER A 3 1.61 8.48 7.56
CA SER A 3 0.42 8.17 8.35
C SER A 3 -0.64 9.28 8.26
N ALA A 4 -0.24 10.54 8.23
CA ALA A 4 -1.18 11.65 8.09
C ALA A 4 -1.82 11.67 6.70
N ARG A 5 -1.05 11.38 5.65
CA ARG A 5 -1.59 11.30 4.28
C ARG A 5 -2.58 10.16 4.14
N LEU A 6 -2.27 9.01 4.73
CA LEU A 6 -3.16 7.85 4.74
C LEU A 6 -4.48 8.17 5.42
N GLU A 7 -4.43 8.78 6.59
CA GLU A 7 -5.60 9.18 7.35
C GLU A 7 -6.46 10.17 6.55
N MET A 8 -5.85 11.18 5.93
CA MET A 8 -6.55 12.14 5.10
C MET A 8 -7.24 11.49 3.90
N ALA A 9 -6.59 10.53 3.25
CA ALA A 9 -7.17 9.84 2.11
C ALA A 9 -8.42 9.05 2.50
N LEU A 10 -8.38 8.41 3.66
CA LEU A 10 -9.53 7.65 4.17
C LEU A 10 -10.68 8.59 4.58
N GLU A 11 -10.39 9.66 5.29
CA GLU A 11 -11.40 10.61 5.75
C GLU A 11 -12.06 11.37 4.60
N SER A 12 -11.31 11.72 3.57
CA SER A 12 -11.84 12.45 2.42
C SER A 12 -12.69 11.60 1.49
N GLY A 13 -12.67 10.26 1.65
CA GLY A 13 -13.34 9.35 0.75
C GLY A 13 -12.61 9.12 -0.57
N ALA A 14 -11.39 9.66 -0.73
CA ALA A 14 -10.59 9.44 -1.93
C ALA A 14 -10.19 7.98 -2.08
N PHE A 15 -9.99 7.29 -0.97
CA PHE A 15 -9.67 5.87 -0.94
C PHE A 15 -10.65 5.17 -0.01
N VAL A 16 -11.49 4.32 -0.58
CA VAL A 16 -12.53 3.61 0.17
C VAL A 16 -12.16 2.14 0.27
N LEU A 17 -12.02 1.65 1.51
CA LEU A 17 -11.71 0.26 1.76
C LEU A 17 -12.94 -0.62 1.55
N PRO A 18 -12.77 -1.83 0.97
CA PRO A 18 -13.83 -2.82 0.98
C PRO A 18 -14.22 -3.18 2.42
N PRO A 19 -15.50 -3.48 2.67
CA PRO A 19 -15.96 -3.80 4.03
C PRO A 19 -15.39 -5.12 4.56
N THR A 20 -14.98 -6.02 3.68
CA THR A 20 -14.41 -7.33 4.05
C THR A 20 -13.20 -7.62 3.18
N GLY A 21 -12.44 -8.64 3.57
CA GLY A 21 -11.24 -9.07 2.87
C GLY A 21 -9.98 -8.41 3.40
N ASP A 22 -8.84 -8.86 2.90
CA ASP A 22 -7.55 -8.37 3.36
C ASP A 22 -7.14 -7.11 2.63
N VAL A 23 -6.52 -6.19 3.37
CA VAL A 23 -5.85 -5.01 2.83
C VAL A 23 -4.36 -5.23 3.00
N VAL A 24 -3.65 -5.42 1.90
CA VAL A 24 -2.20 -5.62 1.97
C VAL A 24 -1.50 -4.28 1.96
N VAL A 25 -0.60 -4.08 2.94
CA VAL A 25 0.26 -2.89 3.02
C VAL A 25 1.67 -3.34 2.65
N LEU A 26 2.17 -2.82 1.55
CA LEU A 26 3.47 -3.23 1.02
C LEU A 26 4.54 -2.18 1.32
N GLY A 27 5.62 -2.64 1.92
CA GLY A 27 6.80 -1.84 2.15
C GLY A 27 6.72 -0.77 3.24
N PRO A 28 5.87 -0.91 4.28
CA PRO A 28 5.88 0.08 5.35
C PRO A 28 7.19 -0.03 6.14
N GLN A 29 7.65 1.10 6.66
CA GLN A 29 8.80 1.16 7.55
C GLN A 29 8.34 1.17 9.00
N ALA A 30 9.23 0.78 9.92
CA ALA A 30 8.91 0.68 11.34
C ALA A 30 8.36 1.98 11.96
N GLY A 31 8.72 3.14 11.40
CA GLY A 31 8.20 4.43 11.85
C GLY A 31 6.84 4.80 11.29
N ASP A 32 6.28 4.02 10.37
CA ASP A 32 4.98 4.30 9.79
C ASP A 32 3.86 3.81 10.72
N ASP A 33 2.86 4.65 10.89
CA ASP A 33 1.69 4.33 11.72
C ASP A 33 0.54 3.87 10.82
N LEU A 34 0.14 2.62 10.97
CA LEU A 34 -0.93 2.01 10.17
C LEU A 34 -2.27 2.01 10.91
N SER A 35 -2.37 2.70 12.04
CA SER A 35 -3.58 2.66 12.89
C SER A 35 -4.83 3.26 12.23
N ALA A 36 -4.68 4.05 11.17
CA ALA A 36 -5.81 4.56 10.40
C ALA A 36 -6.56 3.45 9.64
N LEU A 37 -5.92 2.31 9.43
CA LEU A 37 -6.51 1.16 8.76
C LEU A 37 -7.07 0.16 9.77
N PRO A 38 -8.15 -0.56 9.44
CA PRO A 38 -8.71 -1.57 10.35
C PRO A 38 -7.75 -2.75 10.48
N LYS A 39 -7.16 -2.90 11.65
CA LYS A 39 -6.11 -3.90 11.92
C LYS A 39 -6.53 -5.32 11.57
N ALA A 40 -7.79 -5.67 11.77
CA ALA A 40 -8.30 -7.00 11.47
C ALA A 40 -8.21 -7.34 9.97
N GLN A 41 -8.20 -6.32 9.09
CA GLN A 41 -8.08 -6.52 7.64
C GLN A 41 -6.65 -6.38 7.13
N VAL A 42 -5.75 -5.76 7.92
CA VAL A 42 -4.41 -5.43 7.45
C VAL A 42 -3.48 -6.64 7.47
N VAL A 43 -2.78 -6.83 6.35
CA VAL A 43 -1.65 -7.75 6.23
C VAL A 43 -0.46 -6.95 5.76
N VAL A 44 0.66 -7.06 6.46
CA VAL A 44 1.88 -6.32 6.13
C VAL A 44 2.81 -7.20 5.32
N LEU A 45 3.30 -6.67 4.20
CA LEU A 45 4.26 -7.35 3.34
C LEU A 45 5.51 -6.49 3.21
N THR A 46 6.62 -6.96 3.76
CA THR A 46 7.90 -6.28 3.67
C THR A 46 9.04 -7.29 3.61
N GLY A 47 10.04 -7.01 2.77
CA GLY A 47 11.22 -7.85 2.65
C GLY A 47 12.37 -7.45 3.58
N PHE A 48 12.21 -6.36 4.32
CA PHE A 48 13.25 -5.88 5.24
C PHE A 48 12.98 -6.41 6.64
N LYS A 49 13.88 -7.25 7.15
CA LYS A 49 13.63 -7.99 8.39
C LYS A 49 13.35 -7.11 9.61
N PRO A 50 14.05 -6.00 9.87
CA PRO A 50 13.71 -5.14 11.01
C PRO A 50 12.29 -4.61 10.95
N ASP A 51 11.80 -4.24 9.79
CA ASP A 51 10.41 -3.78 9.62
C ASP A 51 9.44 -4.95 9.79
N PHE A 52 9.75 -6.11 9.25
CA PHE A 52 8.96 -7.32 9.42
C PHE A 52 8.79 -7.64 10.91
N ASP A 53 9.88 -7.67 11.66
CA ASP A 53 9.85 -7.98 13.08
C ASP A 53 9.04 -6.95 13.87
N HIS A 54 9.17 -5.67 13.50
CA HIS A 54 8.43 -4.59 14.14
C HIS A 54 6.91 -4.79 14.01
N PHE A 55 6.42 -4.99 12.79
CA PHE A 55 4.98 -5.13 12.55
C PHE A 55 4.44 -6.46 13.08
N GLN A 56 5.24 -7.51 13.04
CA GLN A 56 4.85 -8.79 13.64
C GLN A 56 4.66 -8.64 15.15
N ARG A 57 5.55 -7.92 15.83
CA ARG A 57 5.42 -7.66 17.28
C ARG A 57 4.19 -6.82 17.60
N LEU A 58 3.77 -5.95 16.69
CA LEU A 58 2.55 -5.18 16.86
C LEU A 58 1.27 -6.01 16.63
N GLY A 59 1.42 -7.25 16.20
CA GLY A 59 0.30 -8.17 16.02
C GLY A 59 -0.32 -8.13 14.63
N TYR A 60 0.33 -7.52 13.64
CA TYR A 60 -0.15 -7.57 12.27
C TYR A 60 0.13 -8.93 11.65
N ARG A 61 -0.79 -9.35 10.77
CA ARG A 61 -0.56 -10.55 9.95
C ARG A 61 0.49 -10.24 8.89
N MET A 62 1.37 -11.19 8.63
CA MET A 62 2.50 -11.01 7.74
C MET A 62 2.47 -11.98 6.54
N ASP A 63 1.34 -12.66 6.33
CA ASP A 63 1.21 -13.68 5.30
C ASP A 63 -0.03 -13.39 4.47
N VAL A 64 0.14 -13.18 3.16
CA VAL A 64 -0.94 -12.84 2.25
C VAL A 64 -0.85 -13.67 0.98
N THR A 65 -1.99 -14.23 0.54
CA THR A 65 -2.10 -14.91 -0.75
C THR A 65 -2.90 -14.08 -1.75
N ALA A 66 -3.92 -13.37 -1.27
CA ALA A 66 -4.72 -12.47 -2.09
C ALA A 66 -5.31 -11.39 -1.20
N ALA A 67 -5.59 -10.22 -1.77
CA ALA A 67 -6.16 -9.10 -1.04
C ALA A 67 -7.26 -8.44 -1.86
N THR A 68 -8.12 -7.67 -1.19
CA THR A 68 -9.20 -6.92 -1.83
C THR A 68 -8.85 -5.45 -2.04
N ALA A 69 -7.78 -5.00 -1.40
CA ALA A 69 -7.24 -3.65 -1.58
C ALA A 69 -5.76 -3.67 -1.23
N ALA A 70 -5.02 -2.65 -1.67
CA ALA A 70 -3.60 -2.54 -1.38
C ALA A 70 -3.22 -1.10 -1.05
N VAL A 71 -2.25 -0.96 -0.14
CA VAL A 71 -1.57 0.29 0.15
C VAL A 71 -0.10 0.07 -0.13
N ILE A 72 0.46 0.84 -1.04
CA ILE A 72 1.86 0.70 -1.46
C ILE A 72 2.66 1.86 -0.91
N CYS A 73 3.65 1.55 -0.09
CA CYS A 73 4.58 2.52 0.46
C CYS A 73 5.83 2.51 -0.40
N LEU A 74 5.95 3.47 -1.32
CA LEU A 74 7.02 3.45 -2.32
C LEU A 74 8.40 3.67 -1.69
N PRO A 75 9.38 2.81 -2.00
CA PRO A 75 10.77 3.08 -1.68
C PRO A 75 11.35 4.09 -2.67
N ARG A 76 12.52 4.64 -2.35
CA ARG A 76 13.18 5.63 -3.20
C ARG A 76 13.78 5.03 -4.46
N ALA A 77 14.26 3.79 -4.38
CA ALA A 77 14.87 3.13 -5.53
C ALA A 77 13.80 2.76 -6.55
N LYS A 78 13.92 3.29 -7.77
CA LYS A 78 12.92 3.13 -8.81
C LYS A 78 12.65 1.66 -9.16
N ALA A 79 13.71 0.85 -9.28
CA ALA A 79 13.55 -0.56 -9.60
C ALA A 79 12.78 -1.31 -8.51
N GLU A 80 13.07 -1.01 -7.24
CA GLU A 80 12.35 -1.61 -6.11
C GLU A 80 10.90 -1.14 -6.08
N ALA A 81 10.65 0.14 -6.37
CA ALA A 81 9.31 0.70 -6.42
C ALA A 81 8.46 0.00 -7.48
N LEU A 82 9.00 -0.18 -8.69
CA LEU A 82 8.28 -0.84 -9.78
C LEU A 82 8.00 -2.31 -9.46
N ALA A 83 8.97 -3.01 -8.86
CA ALA A 83 8.78 -4.40 -8.45
C ALA A 83 7.69 -4.53 -7.37
N LEU A 84 7.67 -3.60 -6.43
CA LEU A 84 6.67 -3.59 -5.36
C LEU A 84 5.27 -3.34 -5.91
N ILE A 85 5.13 -2.41 -6.85
CA ILE A 85 3.87 -2.11 -7.51
C ILE A 85 3.37 -3.34 -8.29
N ALA A 86 4.23 -3.97 -9.07
CA ALA A 86 3.87 -5.15 -9.83
C ALA A 86 3.41 -6.29 -8.90
N HIS A 87 4.09 -6.47 -7.78
CA HIS A 87 3.71 -7.47 -6.79
C HIS A 87 2.33 -7.15 -6.20
N ALA A 88 2.09 -5.89 -5.81
CA ALA A 88 0.80 -5.48 -5.28
C ALA A 88 -0.34 -5.78 -6.25
N PHE A 89 -0.15 -5.45 -7.54
CA PHE A 89 -1.18 -5.67 -8.56
C PHE A 89 -1.44 -7.15 -8.80
N SER A 90 -0.49 -8.02 -8.52
CA SER A 90 -0.68 -9.47 -8.61
C SER A 90 -1.52 -10.04 -7.47
N LEU A 91 -1.65 -9.30 -6.36
CA LEU A 91 -2.35 -9.76 -5.16
C LEU A 91 -3.82 -9.31 -5.11
N VAL A 92 -4.22 -8.35 -5.94
CA VAL A 92 -5.57 -7.79 -5.91
C VAL A 92 -6.28 -8.04 -7.23
N PRO A 93 -7.64 -8.14 -7.22
CA PRO A 93 -8.39 -8.32 -8.46
C PRO A 93 -8.47 -7.01 -9.25
N ALA A 94 -8.83 -7.11 -10.52
CA ALA A 94 -9.12 -5.95 -11.35
C ALA A 94 -10.26 -5.13 -10.72
N GLY A 95 -10.11 -3.82 -10.74
CA GLY A 95 -11.06 -2.90 -10.11
C GLY A 95 -10.84 -2.68 -8.61
N ALA A 96 -9.87 -3.38 -7.99
CA ALA A 96 -9.58 -3.18 -6.58
C ALA A 96 -9.00 -1.79 -6.31
N PRO A 97 -9.34 -1.17 -5.17
CA PRO A 97 -8.73 0.11 -4.81
C PRO A 97 -7.27 -0.11 -4.37
N VAL A 98 -6.38 0.70 -4.92
CA VAL A 98 -4.96 0.67 -4.59
C VAL A 98 -4.51 2.09 -4.28
N LEU A 99 -3.98 2.29 -3.08
CA LEU A 99 -3.42 3.57 -2.66
C LEU A 99 -1.90 3.50 -2.78
N VAL A 100 -1.33 4.47 -3.49
CA VAL A 100 0.12 4.55 -3.66
C VAL A 100 0.62 5.79 -2.93
N ASP A 101 1.45 5.59 -1.93
CA ASP A 101 2.04 6.66 -1.14
C ASP A 101 3.53 6.75 -1.42
N GLY A 102 3.94 7.87 -2.01
CA GLY A 102 5.32 8.11 -2.37
C GLY A 102 5.59 9.59 -2.56
N GLN A 103 6.85 9.91 -2.82
CA GLN A 103 7.22 11.27 -3.11
C GLN A 103 6.94 11.62 -4.57
N LYS A 104 6.74 12.90 -4.84
CA LYS A 104 6.45 13.41 -6.16
C LYS A 104 7.46 12.94 -7.22
N THR A 105 8.72 12.75 -6.82
CA THR A 105 9.80 12.31 -7.70
C THR A 105 9.82 10.81 -7.97
N ASP A 106 8.91 10.04 -7.38
CA ASP A 106 8.90 8.57 -7.48
C ASP A 106 8.20 8.05 -8.75
N GLY A 107 7.83 8.93 -9.67
CA GLY A 107 7.29 8.55 -10.96
C GLY A 107 5.83 8.10 -10.97
N PRO A 108 4.88 8.94 -10.46
CA PRO A 108 3.48 8.53 -10.38
C PRO A 108 2.83 8.19 -11.72
N GLU A 109 3.30 8.77 -12.82
CA GLU A 109 2.75 8.47 -14.14
C GLU A 109 3.02 7.04 -14.57
N ALA A 110 4.19 6.49 -14.21
CA ALA A 110 4.51 5.09 -14.50
C ALA A 110 3.58 4.15 -13.71
N VAL A 111 3.28 4.52 -12.47
CA VAL A 111 2.33 3.75 -11.63
C VAL A 111 0.95 3.73 -12.25
N LEU A 112 0.45 4.90 -12.69
CA LEU A 112 -0.87 5.00 -13.32
C LEU A 112 -0.95 4.17 -14.60
N LYS A 113 0.12 4.15 -15.39
CA LYS A 113 0.18 3.36 -16.60
C LYS A 113 0.09 1.87 -16.31
N LEU A 114 0.82 1.40 -15.30
CA LEU A 114 0.77 0.01 -14.86
C LEU A 114 -0.62 -0.36 -14.32
N ALA A 115 -1.22 0.54 -13.56
CA ALA A 115 -2.55 0.33 -13.00
C ALA A 115 -3.60 0.18 -14.10
N ARG A 116 -3.56 1.04 -15.11
CA ARG A 116 -4.48 0.95 -16.26
C ARG A 116 -4.34 -0.37 -17.00
N ALA A 117 -3.11 -0.80 -17.21
CA ALA A 117 -2.84 -2.07 -17.89
C ALA A 117 -3.38 -3.27 -17.11
N ALA A 118 -3.40 -3.18 -15.79
CA ALA A 118 -3.91 -4.23 -14.91
C ALA A 118 -5.41 -4.09 -14.60
N GLY A 119 -6.06 -3.03 -15.07
CA GLY A 119 -7.46 -2.77 -14.76
C GLY A 119 -7.70 -2.37 -13.31
N ILE A 120 -6.72 -1.74 -12.68
CA ILE A 120 -6.75 -1.37 -11.26
C ILE A 120 -6.95 0.13 -11.11
N GLU A 121 -7.81 0.51 -10.16
CA GLU A 121 -8.02 1.89 -9.76
C GLU A 121 -6.96 2.31 -8.75
N ALA A 122 -5.99 3.10 -9.17
CA ALA A 122 -4.91 3.55 -8.30
C ALA A 122 -5.13 5.00 -7.85
N TYR A 123 -4.96 5.24 -6.56
CA TYR A 123 -5.00 6.57 -5.94
C TYR A 123 -3.59 6.90 -5.48
N ILE A 124 -3.06 8.04 -5.90
CA ILE A 124 -1.69 8.41 -5.59
C ILE A 124 -1.68 9.54 -4.58
N LEU A 125 -0.97 9.30 -3.47
CA LEU A 125 -0.64 10.31 -2.50
C LEU A 125 0.82 10.68 -2.67
N SER A 126 1.11 11.96 -2.74
CA SER A 126 2.50 12.40 -2.81
C SER A 126 2.75 13.51 -1.81
N ASP A 127 3.99 13.53 -1.33
CA ASP A 127 4.49 14.57 -0.45
C ASP A 127 5.08 15.67 -1.33
N GLU A 128 4.56 16.86 -1.23
CA GLU A 128 5.05 17.99 -1.99
C GLU A 128 6.12 18.77 -1.23
#